data_5e7f9c96bed9b8b958cef5fc66b56481
#
_entry.id   5e7f9c96bed9b8b958cef5fc66b56481
#
_cell.length_a   1.000
_cell.length_b   1.000
_cell.length_c   1.000
_cell.angle_alpha   90.00
_cell.angle_beta   90.00
_cell.angle_gamma   90.00
#
_symmetry.space_group_name_H-M   'P 1'
#
loop_
_entity.id
_entity.type
_entity.pdbx_description
1 polymer ?
#
loop_
_entity_poly.entity_id
_entity_poly.type
_entity_poly.pdbx_seq_one_letter_code
_entity_poly.pdbx_strand_id
1 'polypeptide(L)'
;MNQFLRRALCGIALIVAAVGTTGCQHESQAEQEEVRTVSYRAVMESNKPVPEKVNTWLGAMSREDKVGQLMMISLHGDTLGQSQKDVIRKYRVSGVMLTNENLHTKSQVKAFNNDIMQTAMTASMVTPYIAVNRDKVLRTNDSFLRLPEPNRLGQLPMERIIKLATRSAIEMRDMGFNLVIGPNANLGVPNMSYTSDPTWAGYMDLAMAERYQINQMWFGYNYFPAVSLGDVSFNTADEAKSYLNNNDVAVFKRLIAQTMANTYMLVMSHIQIPAIDNEHLASASKPVIQDWLRKELGYDGIVMTDRIDVGALQVNQKIGDYAVASIVAGSDLILVDADTVHIDEVHRALTQAVANGTITNERLNEAVKRILSMKMQIQIQQ
;
A
#
# COMPACT_ATOMS: atom_id res chain seq x y z
N MET A 1 -4.75 64.70 -6.75
CA MET A 1 -4.90 65.35 -5.44
C MET A 1 -4.65 64.30 -4.37
N ASN A 2 -3.50 64.46 -3.76
CA ASN A 2 -3.00 63.96 -2.47
C ASN A 2 -3.00 62.44 -2.21
N GLN A 3 -1.84 61.83 -2.19
CA GLN A 3 -0.69 61.89 -1.23
C GLN A 3 -1.06 61.56 0.21
N PHE A 4 -0.22 60.68 0.75
CA PHE A 4 0.18 60.41 2.15
C PHE A 4 -0.16 59.00 2.60
N LEU A 5 0.68 58.16 3.16
CA LEU A 5 2.03 58.32 3.72
C LEU A 5 2.73 56.98 3.87
N ARG A 6 4.02 56.98 3.66
CA ARG A 6 5.03 55.98 4.04
C ARG A 6 5.36 56.09 5.54
N ARG A 7 6.02 55.06 6.04
CA ARG A 7 6.84 54.91 7.29
C ARG A 7 6.13 54.09 8.40
N ALA A 8 6.79 53.29 9.18
CA ALA A 8 8.21 53.19 9.53
C ALA A 8 8.58 51.77 10.03
N LEU A 9 9.82 51.40 9.75
CA LEU A 9 10.61 50.40 10.50
C LEU A 9 10.90 50.94 11.91
N CYS A 10 10.93 50.07 12.94
CA CYS A 10 11.87 50.23 14.04
C CYS A 10 12.10 48.84 14.67
N GLY A 11 13.34 48.40 14.68
CA GLY A 11 13.85 47.27 15.42
C GLY A 11 14.06 47.66 16.90
N ILE A 12 13.98 46.66 17.77
CA ILE A 12 14.54 46.75 19.14
C ILE A 12 15.36 45.49 19.37
N ALA A 13 16.66 45.68 19.44
CA ALA A 13 17.59 44.73 20.02
C ALA A 13 17.55 44.87 21.54
N LEU A 14 17.42 43.83 22.29
CA LEU A 14 17.60 43.79 23.71
C LEU A 14 18.68 42.77 24.08
N ILE A 15 19.78 43.32 24.59
CA ILE A 15 20.87 42.63 25.25
C ILE A 15 20.39 42.26 26.66
N VAL A 16 20.54 41.00 27.06
CA VAL A 16 20.47 40.63 28.49
C VAL A 16 21.71 39.85 28.86
N ALA A 17 22.34 40.36 29.88
CA ALA A 17 23.58 39.86 30.48
C ALA A 17 23.36 38.57 31.28
N ALA A 18 24.40 37.77 31.31
CA ALA A 18 24.52 36.55 32.08
C ALA A 18 24.64 36.78 33.59
N VAL A 19 23.95 35.96 34.37
CA VAL A 19 24.35 35.60 35.74
C VAL A 19 24.19 34.08 35.87
N GLY A 20 25.29 33.41 36.18
CA GLY A 20 25.32 31.98 36.35
C GLY A 20 24.77 31.52 37.70
N THR A 21 24.11 30.40 37.71
CA THR A 21 24.02 29.48 38.85
C THR A 21 23.98 28.04 38.32
N THR A 22 24.91 27.25 38.80
CA THR A 22 25.02 25.80 38.59
C THR A 22 23.83 25.09 39.24
N GLY A 23 23.06 24.39 38.40
CA GLY A 23 22.04 23.45 38.85
C GLY A 23 21.86 22.38 37.76
N CYS A 24 21.99 21.13 38.14
CA CYS A 24 21.77 19.97 37.26
C CYS A 24 20.41 20.10 36.58
N GLN A 25 20.44 20.29 35.26
CA GLN A 25 19.25 20.21 34.43
C GLN A 25 19.22 18.85 33.74
N HIS A 26 18.24 18.04 34.10
CA HIS A 26 17.67 17.04 33.19
C HIS A 26 17.19 17.81 31.97
N GLU A 27 17.89 17.66 30.88
CA GLU A 27 17.39 18.07 29.55
C GLU A 27 16.21 17.17 29.17
N SER A 28 15.00 17.66 29.40
CA SER A 28 13.86 17.21 28.65
C SER A 28 14.04 17.72 27.23
N GLN A 29 14.44 16.82 26.31
CA GLN A 29 14.35 17.07 24.88
C GLN A 29 12.86 17.19 24.52
N ALA A 30 12.33 18.38 24.58
CA ALA A 30 11.15 18.74 23.80
C ALA A 30 11.63 18.73 22.33
N GLU A 31 11.28 17.67 21.58
CA GLU A 31 11.41 17.66 20.13
C GLU A 31 10.65 18.87 19.59
N GLN A 32 11.38 19.87 19.12
CA GLN A 32 10.82 20.98 18.37
C GLN A 32 10.19 20.37 17.11
N GLU A 33 8.90 20.52 16.94
CA GLU A 33 8.18 20.22 15.70
C GLU A 33 8.79 21.10 14.61
N GLU A 34 9.68 20.53 13.81
CA GLU A 34 10.31 21.24 12.70
C GLU A 34 9.22 21.67 11.73
N VAL A 35 9.01 22.97 11.61
CA VAL A 35 8.05 23.54 10.66
C VAL A 35 8.43 23.06 9.27
N ARG A 36 7.59 22.25 8.64
CA ARG A 36 7.82 21.74 7.29
C ARG A 36 8.04 22.91 6.31
N THR A 37 9.24 23.08 5.86
CA THR A 37 9.61 24.10 4.88
C THR A 37 9.21 23.75 3.46
N VAL A 38 8.77 22.51 3.20
CA VAL A 38 8.47 21.95 1.88
C VAL A 38 6.99 21.60 1.77
N SER A 39 6.30 22.15 0.77
CA SER A 39 4.91 21.80 0.44
C SER A 39 4.88 20.60 -0.50
N TYR A 40 4.07 19.57 -0.19
CA TYR A 40 3.85 18.43 -1.07
C TYR A 40 3.36 18.85 -2.47
N ARG A 41 2.42 19.80 -2.52
CA ARG A 41 1.91 20.35 -3.77
C ARG A 41 3.03 20.99 -4.61
N ALA A 42 3.89 21.80 -3.99
CA ALA A 42 5.02 22.40 -4.69
C ALA A 42 6.02 21.33 -5.22
N VAL A 43 6.21 20.24 -4.48
CA VAL A 43 7.04 19.10 -4.94
C VAL A 43 6.38 18.44 -6.15
N MET A 44 5.08 18.15 -6.09
CA MET A 44 4.34 17.49 -7.18
C MET A 44 4.28 18.35 -8.45
N GLU A 45 4.04 19.65 -8.33
CA GLU A 45 3.95 20.61 -9.45
C GLU A 45 5.34 20.98 -10.03
N SER A 46 6.43 20.62 -9.35
CA SER A 46 7.78 20.89 -9.86
C SER A 46 8.09 20.09 -11.13
N ASN A 47 8.98 20.62 -11.99
CA ASN A 47 9.45 19.91 -13.18
C ASN A 47 10.55 18.87 -12.88
N LYS A 48 10.78 18.53 -11.61
CA LYS A 48 11.77 17.54 -11.20
C LYS A 48 11.34 16.11 -11.60
N PRO A 49 12.31 15.24 -11.93
CA PRO A 49 12.03 13.80 -12.11
C PRO A 49 11.43 13.18 -10.85
N VAL A 50 10.61 12.14 -11.03
CA VAL A 50 9.95 11.44 -9.91
C VAL A 50 10.93 11.04 -8.78
N PRO A 51 12.13 10.48 -9.05
CA PRO A 51 13.07 10.14 -7.98
C PRO A 51 13.51 11.34 -7.12
N GLU A 52 13.67 12.52 -7.72
CA GLU A 52 14.03 13.74 -6.98
C GLU A 52 12.84 14.26 -6.14
N LYS A 53 11.62 14.20 -6.69
CA LYS A 53 10.40 14.53 -5.95
C LYS A 53 10.26 13.64 -4.72
N VAL A 54 10.44 12.33 -4.90
CA VAL A 54 10.39 11.33 -3.83
C VAL A 54 11.42 11.63 -2.75
N ASN A 55 12.69 11.85 -3.11
CA ASN A 55 13.74 12.12 -2.15
C ASN A 55 13.49 13.44 -1.39
N THR A 56 13.02 14.48 -2.10
CA THR A 56 12.68 15.77 -1.48
C THR A 56 11.57 15.62 -0.44
N TRP A 57 10.48 14.90 -0.80
CA TRP A 57 9.36 14.71 0.13
C TRP A 57 9.70 13.77 1.27
N LEU A 58 10.38 12.66 0.99
CA LEU A 58 10.84 11.71 2.00
C LEU A 58 11.71 12.37 3.08
N GLY A 59 12.59 13.30 2.67
CA GLY A 59 13.40 14.10 3.58
C GLY A 59 12.61 15.09 4.43
N ALA A 60 11.43 15.53 3.97
CA ALA A 60 10.54 16.45 4.69
C ALA A 60 9.51 15.76 5.60
N MET A 61 9.40 14.43 5.52
CA MET A 61 8.46 13.65 6.34
C MET A 61 9.01 13.41 7.74
N SER A 62 8.16 13.62 8.76
CA SER A 62 8.45 13.17 10.13
C SER A 62 8.50 11.62 10.20
N ARG A 63 9.01 11.11 11.31
CA ARG A 63 9.04 9.66 11.57
C ARG A 63 7.62 9.09 11.64
N GLU A 64 6.70 9.79 12.28
CA GLU A 64 5.29 9.44 12.41
C GLU A 64 4.61 9.39 11.05
N ASP A 65 4.88 10.35 10.17
CA ASP A 65 4.36 10.33 8.79
C ASP A 65 4.84 9.09 8.03
N LYS A 66 6.11 8.75 8.18
CA LYS A 66 6.70 7.58 7.52
C LYS A 66 6.09 6.27 8.04
N VAL A 67 5.88 6.16 9.35
CA VAL A 67 5.20 4.99 9.95
C VAL A 67 3.77 4.88 9.45
N GLY A 68 3.02 5.99 9.40
CA GLY A 68 1.67 5.98 8.86
C GLY A 68 1.61 5.51 7.40
N GLN A 69 2.61 5.85 6.58
CA GLN A 69 2.67 5.36 5.19
C GLN A 69 2.90 3.85 5.07
N LEU A 70 3.37 3.16 6.10
CA LEU A 70 3.47 1.70 6.09
C LEU A 70 2.11 0.99 6.25
N MET A 71 1.04 1.73 6.50
CA MET A 71 -0.27 1.16 6.82
C MET A 71 -1.32 1.51 5.75
N MET A 72 -2.06 0.50 5.31
CA MET A 72 -3.35 0.63 4.64
C MET A 72 -4.40 0.03 5.56
N ILE A 73 -5.53 0.70 5.75
CA ILE A 73 -6.57 0.25 6.67
C ILE A 73 -7.88 -0.03 5.94
N SER A 74 -8.71 -0.93 6.47
CA SER A 74 -10.13 -1.00 6.09
C SER A 74 -10.94 -0.08 7.00
N LEU A 75 -12.18 0.20 6.61
CA LEU A 75 -13.12 1.00 7.41
C LEU A 75 -14.47 0.29 7.48
N HIS A 76 -15.20 0.47 8.58
CA HIS A 76 -16.56 -0.01 8.73
C HIS A 76 -17.57 0.99 8.13
N GLY A 77 -18.74 0.46 7.72
CA GLY A 77 -19.87 1.27 7.26
C GLY A 77 -19.70 1.85 5.86
N ASP A 78 -20.67 2.62 5.45
CA ASP A 78 -20.84 3.15 4.08
C ASP A 78 -20.74 4.68 3.99
N THR A 79 -20.45 5.33 5.12
CA THR A 79 -20.24 6.77 5.26
C THR A 79 -19.06 7.05 6.20
N LEU A 80 -18.32 8.12 5.93
CA LEU A 80 -17.15 8.47 6.74
C LEU A 80 -17.55 9.29 7.97
N GLY A 81 -17.76 8.59 9.08
CA GLY A 81 -18.05 9.20 10.38
C GLY A 81 -16.86 9.94 10.99
N GLN A 82 -17.13 10.74 12.05
CA GLN A 82 -16.08 11.54 12.68
C GLN A 82 -14.93 10.69 13.25
N SER A 83 -15.24 9.58 13.91
CA SER A 83 -14.24 8.65 14.47
C SER A 83 -13.29 8.09 13.40
N GLN A 84 -13.80 7.75 12.22
CA GLN A 84 -13.01 7.25 11.09
C GLN A 84 -12.14 8.37 10.49
N LYS A 85 -12.67 9.60 10.39
CA LYS A 85 -11.88 10.78 9.99
C LYS A 85 -10.73 11.02 10.95
N ASP A 86 -10.97 10.85 12.25
CA ASP A 86 -9.94 11.02 13.28
C ASP A 86 -8.87 9.91 13.20
N VAL A 87 -9.25 8.68 12.89
CA VAL A 87 -8.29 7.57 12.61
C VAL A 87 -7.40 7.92 11.42
N ILE A 88 -7.98 8.34 10.28
CA ILE A 88 -7.21 8.71 9.08
C ILE A 88 -6.25 9.87 9.40
N ARG A 89 -6.71 10.89 10.13
CA ARG A 89 -5.90 12.05 10.50
C ARG A 89 -4.79 11.70 11.49
N LYS A 90 -5.11 10.92 12.51
CA LYS A 90 -4.19 10.53 13.58
C LYS A 90 -3.03 9.71 13.02
N TYR A 91 -3.32 8.69 12.23
CA TYR A 91 -2.31 7.74 11.77
C TYR A 91 -1.70 8.10 10.42
N ARG A 92 -2.28 9.03 9.65
CA ARG A 92 -1.78 9.48 8.34
C ARG A 92 -1.47 8.31 7.41
N VAL A 93 -2.39 7.36 7.36
CA VAL A 93 -2.24 6.08 6.66
C VAL A 93 -2.00 6.26 5.16
N SER A 94 -1.32 5.28 4.56
CA SER A 94 -1.04 5.26 3.12
C SER A 94 -2.30 5.19 2.26
N GLY A 95 -3.34 4.55 2.76
CA GLY A 95 -4.61 4.41 2.04
C GLY A 95 -5.67 3.66 2.82
N VAL A 96 -6.80 3.50 2.15
CA VAL A 96 -7.99 2.79 2.65
C VAL A 96 -8.40 1.72 1.66
N MET A 97 -8.68 0.51 2.16
CA MET A 97 -9.23 -0.62 1.41
C MET A 97 -10.72 -0.74 1.72
N LEU A 98 -11.57 -0.62 0.70
CA LEU A 98 -13.00 -0.84 0.84
C LEU A 98 -13.37 -2.32 0.69
N THR A 99 -14.35 -2.72 1.49
CA THR A 99 -14.90 -4.08 1.56
C THR A 99 -16.37 -4.09 1.13
N ASN A 100 -17.03 -5.25 1.12
CA ASN A 100 -18.44 -5.37 0.73
C ASN A 100 -19.38 -4.47 1.54
N GLU A 101 -19.11 -4.28 2.82
CA GLU A 101 -19.96 -3.48 3.71
C GLU A 101 -19.96 -1.98 3.37
N ASN A 102 -18.95 -1.52 2.63
CA ASN A 102 -18.83 -0.12 2.25
C ASN A 102 -19.54 0.21 0.92
N LEU A 103 -20.05 -0.81 0.19
CA LEU A 103 -20.40 -0.68 -1.22
C LEU A 103 -21.88 -0.99 -1.48
N HIS A 104 -22.70 0.03 -1.58
CA HIS A 104 -24.15 -0.11 -1.83
C HIS A 104 -24.58 0.43 -3.20
N THR A 105 -24.27 1.67 -3.51
CA THR A 105 -24.55 2.30 -4.81
C THR A 105 -23.35 3.08 -5.32
N LYS A 106 -23.25 3.29 -6.64
CA LYS A 106 -22.15 4.06 -7.23
C LYS A 106 -22.03 5.49 -6.67
N SER A 107 -23.15 6.16 -6.47
CA SER A 107 -23.17 7.52 -5.92
C SER A 107 -22.73 7.58 -4.47
N GLN A 108 -23.17 6.61 -3.64
CA GLN A 108 -22.73 6.50 -2.26
C GLN A 108 -21.22 6.22 -2.18
N VAL A 109 -20.71 5.25 -2.95
CA VAL A 109 -19.29 4.93 -2.98
C VAL A 109 -18.44 6.13 -3.44
N LYS A 110 -18.90 6.86 -4.45
CA LYS A 110 -18.20 8.07 -4.91
C LYS A 110 -18.14 9.14 -3.82
N ALA A 111 -19.22 9.37 -3.10
CA ALA A 111 -19.24 10.32 -1.99
C ALA A 111 -18.28 9.88 -0.86
N PHE A 112 -18.33 8.59 -0.50
CA PHE A 112 -17.46 8.02 0.53
C PHE A 112 -15.96 8.14 0.15
N ASN A 113 -15.61 7.79 -1.08
CA ASN A 113 -14.23 7.90 -1.58
C ASN A 113 -13.74 9.36 -1.63
N ASN A 114 -14.59 10.30 -2.00
CA ASN A 114 -14.28 11.73 -1.97
C ASN A 114 -14.01 12.21 -0.54
N ASP A 115 -14.82 11.80 0.44
CA ASP A 115 -14.60 12.15 1.85
C ASP A 115 -13.30 11.58 2.40
N ILE A 116 -12.96 10.32 2.04
CA ILE A 116 -11.67 9.70 2.38
C ILE A 116 -10.52 10.51 1.78
N MET A 117 -10.60 10.82 0.47
CA MET A 117 -9.58 11.60 -0.24
C MET A 117 -9.34 12.95 0.45
N GLN A 118 -10.40 13.72 0.69
CA GLN A 118 -10.30 15.03 1.33
C GLN A 118 -9.72 14.95 2.75
N THR A 119 -10.17 13.96 3.54
CA THR A 119 -9.69 13.76 4.90
C THR A 119 -8.20 13.43 4.94
N ALA A 120 -7.75 12.50 4.10
CA ALA A 120 -6.36 12.07 4.06
C ALA A 120 -5.43 13.15 3.49
N MET A 121 -5.85 13.84 2.43
CA MET A 121 -5.07 14.94 1.83
C MET A 121 -4.87 16.09 2.83
N THR A 122 -5.87 16.40 3.66
CA THR A 122 -5.74 17.43 4.70
C THR A 122 -4.78 16.99 5.81
N ALA A 123 -4.74 15.70 6.14
CA ALA A 123 -3.93 15.18 7.24
C ALA A 123 -2.46 14.97 6.87
N SER A 124 -2.19 14.31 5.74
CA SER A 124 -0.84 13.89 5.34
C SER A 124 -0.31 14.65 4.14
N MET A 125 -1.19 15.31 3.38
CA MET A 125 -0.91 15.95 2.08
C MET A 125 -0.38 14.97 1.01
N VAL A 126 -0.33 13.68 1.28
CA VAL A 126 0.04 12.63 0.33
C VAL A 126 -1.22 11.95 -0.18
N THR A 127 -1.37 11.83 -1.50
CA THR A 127 -2.52 11.15 -2.11
C THR A 127 -2.70 9.76 -1.52
N PRO A 128 -3.84 9.45 -0.89
CA PRO A 128 -4.08 8.12 -0.33
C PRO A 128 -4.36 7.11 -1.43
N TYR A 129 -4.03 5.86 -1.21
CA TYR A 129 -4.65 4.77 -1.95
C TYR A 129 -6.11 4.63 -1.51
N ILE A 130 -7.03 4.61 -2.46
CA ILE A 130 -8.43 4.25 -2.24
C ILE A 130 -8.66 2.98 -3.05
N ALA A 131 -8.67 1.87 -2.35
CA ALA A 131 -8.51 0.55 -2.93
C ALA A 131 -9.77 -0.31 -2.82
N VAL A 132 -9.91 -1.23 -3.76
CA VAL A 132 -10.91 -2.31 -3.71
C VAL A 132 -10.33 -3.59 -4.32
N ASN A 133 -10.64 -4.74 -3.71
CA ASN A 133 -10.42 -6.03 -4.36
C ASN A 133 -11.61 -6.32 -5.28
N ARG A 134 -11.47 -5.95 -6.55
CA ARG A 134 -12.55 -6.01 -7.55
C ARG A 134 -13.14 -7.40 -7.70
N ASP A 135 -12.29 -8.40 -7.76
CA ASP A 135 -12.71 -9.78 -8.02
C ASP A 135 -13.39 -10.43 -6.81
N LYS A 136 -13.11 -9.95 -5.61
CA LYS A 136 -13.65 -10.50 -4.36
C LYS A 136 -14.94 -9.80 -3.95
N VAL A 137 -15.06 -8.50 -4.17
CA VAL A 137 -16.01 -7.63 -3.47
C VAL A 137 -17.23 -7.24 -4.32
N LEU A 138 -17.08 -6.96 -5.60
CA LEU A 138 -18.17 -6.36 -6.39
C LEU A 138 -19.03 -7.36 -7.20
N ARG A 139 -18.91 -8.66 -6.93
CA ARG A 139 -19.60 -9.68 -7.74
C ARG A 139 -21.08 -9.84 -7.40
N THR A 140 -21.46 -9.56 -6.18
CA THR A 140 -22.78 -9.88 -5.63
C THR A 140 -23.74 -8.69 -5.64
N ASN A 141 -23.30 -7.50 -6.00
CA ASN A 141 -24.11 -6.29 -5.99
C ASN A 141 -24.44 -5.83 -7.42
N ASP A 142 -25.72 -5.84 -7.77
CA ASP A 142 -26.23 -5.47 -9.10
C ASP A 142 -26.07 -3.98 -9.45
N SER A 143 -25.73 -3.15 -8.49
CA SER A 143 -25.42 -1.72 -8.73
C SER A 143 -24.14 -1.52 -9.51
N PHE A 144 -23.27 -2.54 -9.58
CA PHE A 144 -21.95 -2.48 -10.21
C PHE A 144 -21.86 -3.38 -11.43
N LEU A 145 -20.85 -3.15 -12.28
CA LEU A 145 -20.56 -4.02 -13.41
C LEU A 145 -20.29 -5.45 -12.93
N ARG A 146 -21.13 -6.38 -13.28
CA ARG A 146 -20.89 -7.81 -13.05
C ARG A 146 -19.81 -8.33 -13.99
N LEU A 147 -18.71 -8.82 -13.41
CA LEU A 147 -17.75 -9.65 -14.16
C LEU A 147 -18.17 -11.11 -14.05
N PRO A 148 -17.91 -11.93 -15.08
CA PRO A 148 -18.05 -13.38 -14.97
C PRO A 148 -17.22 -13.94 -13.81
N GLU A 149 -17.58 -15.12 -13.31
CA GLU A 149 -16.71 -15.87 -12.40
C GLU A 149 -15.32 -16.04 -13.00
N PRO A 150 -14.23 -16.06 -12.21
CA PRO A 150 -12.87 -16.05 -12.73
C PRO A 150 -12.61 -17.14 -13.78
N ASN A 151 -13.01 -18.38 -13.49
CA ASN A 151 -12.84 -19.49 -14.42
C ASN A 151 -13.61 -19.31 -15.75
N ARG A 152 -14.76 -18.65 -15.72
CA ARG A 152 -15.51 -18.29 -16.93
C ARG A 152 -14.88 -17.12 -17.66
N LEU A 153 -14.38 -16.12 -16.92
CA LEU A 153 -13.63 -15.01 -17.50
C LEU A 153 -12.39 -15.54 -18.26
N GLY A 154 -11.68 -16.51 -17.66
CA GLY A 154 -10.52 -17.16 -18.27
C GLY A 154 -10.79 -17.94 -19.57
N GLN A 155 -12.03 -18.29 -19.82
CA GLN A 155 -12.47 -19.00 -21.06
C GLN A 155 -12.90 -18.03 -22.18
N LEU A 156 -13.00 -16.72 -21.89
CA LEU A 156 -13.41 -15.76 -22.90
C LEU A 156 -12.26 -15.43 -23.88
N PRO A 157 -12.59 -15.06 -25.12
CA PRO A 157 -11.61 -14.47 -26.03
C PRO A 157 -10.97 -13.22 -25.43
N MET A 158 -9.68 -13.00 -25.67
CA MET A 158 -8.90 -11.88 -25.12
C MET A 158 -9.58 -10.52 -25.38
N GLU A 159 -10.16 -10.29 -26.53
CA GLU A 159 -10.90 -9.07 -26.86
C GLU A 159 -12.05 -8.80 -25.87
N ARG A 160 -12.77 -9.83 -25.45
CA ARG A 160 -13.86 -9.73 -24.47
C ARG A 160 -13.33 -9.43 -23.09
N ILE A 161 -12.20 -10.03 -22.70
CA ILE A 161 -11.51 -9.77 -21.42
C ILE A 161 -11.07 -8.31 -21.38
N ILE A 162 -10.39 -7.82 -22.41
CA ILE A 162 -9.96 -6.43 -22.53
C ILE A 162 -11.14 -5.46 -22.41
N LYS A 163 -12.25 -5.74 -23.09
CA LYS A 163 -13.46 -4.90 -23.03
C LYS A 163 -14.07 -4.86 -21.63
N LEU A 164 -14.13 -5.99 -20.94
CA LEU A 164 -14.64 -6.06 -19.55
C LEU A 164 -13.69 -5.34 -18.59
N ALA A 165 -12.39 -5.54 -18.71
CA ALA A 165 -11.38 -4.86 -17.89
C ALA A 165 -11.43 -3.33 -18.08
N THR A 166 -11.57 -2.86 -19.33
CA THR A 166 -11.70 -1.42 -19.64
C THR A 166 -12.94 -0.83 -18.97
N ARG A 167 -14.09 -1.48 -19.08
CA ARG A 167 -15.34 -1.02 -18.45
C ARG A 167 -15.22 -1.02 -16.94
N SER A 168 -14.57 -2.04 -16.37
CA SER A 168 -14.31 -2.13 -14.94
C SER A 168 -13.40 -0.98 -14.47
N ALA A 169 -12.31 -0.71 -15.17
CA ALA A 169 -11.40 0.37 -14.84
C ALA A 169 -12.08 1.75 -14.84
N ILE A 170 -12.88 2.03 -15.89
CA ILE A 170 -13.66 3.26 -15.98
C ILE A 170 -14.65 3.39 -14.81
N GLU A 171 -15.40 2.33 -14.53
CA GLU A 171 -16.36 2.32 -13.42
C GLU A 171 -15.70 2.57 -12.07
N MET A 172 -14.56 1.92 -11.78
CA MET A 172 -13.83 2.10 -10.54
C MET A 172 -13.32 3.54 -10.40
N ARG A 173 -12.69 4.07 -11.45
CA ARG A 173 -12.22 5.46 -11.47
C ARG A 173 -13.35 6.45 -11.26
N ASP A 174 -14.50 6.27 -11.93
CA ASP A 174 -15.65 7.17 -11.82
C ASP A 174 -16.26 7.19 -10.41
N MET A 175 -16.06 6.12 -9.64
CA MET A 175 -16.41 6.03 -8.22
C MET A 175 -15.33 6.57 -7.29
N GLY A 176 -14.20 7.05 -7.81
CA GLY A 176 -13.11 7.63 -7.00
C GLY A 176 -12.10 6.62 -6.46
N PHE A 177 -12.15 5.36 -6.88
CA PHE A 177 -11.04 4.43 -6.64
C PHE A 177 -9.83 4.80 -7.47
N ASN A 178 -8.65 4.64 -6.90
CA ASN A 178 -7.38 4.82 -7.60
C ASN A 178 -6.46 3.59 -7.55
N LEU A 179 -6.84 2.56 -6.78
CA LEU A 179 -6.13 1.29 -6.68
C LEU A 179 -7.10 0.10 -6.78
N VAL A 180 -6.77 -0.86 -7.61
CA VAL A 180 -7.47 -2.15 -7.70
C VAL A 180 -6.54 -3.26 -7.23
N ILE A 181 -6.94 -4.05 -6.24
CA ILE A 181 -6.27 -5.30 -5.91
C ILE A 181 -6.80 -6.37 -6.85
N GLY A 182 -5.95 -6.81 -7.73
CA GLY A 182 -6.17 -7.62 -8.91
C GLY A 182 -5.37 -7.04 -10.10
N PRO A 183 -5.20 -7.79 -11.19
CA PRO A 183 -5.73 -9.14 -11.46
C PRO A 183 -5.17 -10.22 -10.54
N ASN A 184 -5.88 -11.36 -10.48
CA ASN A 184 -5.52 -12.48 -9.63
C ASN A 184 -4.59 -13.45 -10.37
N ALA A 185 -3.32 -13.45 -9.99
CA ALA A 185 -2.25 -14.21 -10.64
C ALA A 185 -2.14 -15.69 -10.19
N ASN A 186 -3.07 -16.18 -9.36
CA ASN A 186 -3.01 -17.56 -8.86
C ASN A 186 -3.61 -18.55 -9.86
N LEU A 187 -3.11 -19.77 -9.83
CA LEU A 187 -3.49 -20.85 -10.75
C LEU A 187 -4.36 -21.91 -10.07
N GLY A 188 -5.35 -22.42 -10.82
CA GLY A 188 -6.11 -23.60 -10.45
C GLY A 188 -6.94 -23.55 -9.15
N VAL A 189 -7.04 -22.40 -8.50
CA VAL A 189 -7.81 -22.23 -7.25
C VAL A 189 -9.29 -21.99 -7.59
N PRO A 190 -10.22 -22.84 -7.14
CA PRO A 190 -11.65 -22.69 -7.40
C PRO A 190 -12.16 -21.29 -7.01
N ASN A 191 -12.97 -20.67 -7.86
CA ASN A 191 -13.58 -19.35 -7.67
C ASN A 191 -12.62 -18.17 -7.51
N MET A 192 -11.30 -18.39 -7.64
CA MET A 192 -10.29 -17.35 -7.58
C MET A 192 -9.48 -17.23 -8.87
N SER A 193 -9.08 -18.35 -9.44
CA SER A 193 -8.18 -18.37 -10.61
C SER A 193 -8.95 -18.30 -11.93
N TYR A 194 -8.37 -17.58 -12.89
CA TYR A 194 -8.88 -17.50 -14.26
C TYR A 194 -8.64 -18.81 -15.02
N THR A 195 -7.52 -19.45 -14.75
CA THR A 195 -7.06 -20.67 -15.43
C THR A 195 -6.04 -21.42 -14.58
N SER A 196 -5.70 -22.64 -14.99
CA SER A 196 -4.55 -23.39 -14.49
C SER A 196 -3.31 -23.30 -15.40
N ASP A 197 -3.43 -22.65 -16.57
CA ASP A 197 -2.31 -22.43 -17.49
C ASP A 197 -1.57 -21.13 -17.13
N PRO A 198 -0.30 -21.20 -16.67
CA PRO A 198 0.46 -20.02 -16.27
C PRO A 198 0.75 -19.06 -17.43
N THR A 199 0.82 -19.57 -18.65
CA THR A 199 1.05 -18.74 -19.84
C THR A 199 -0.18 -17.89 -20.14
N TRP A 200 -1.36 -18.52 -20.16
CA TRP A 200 -2.62 -17.81 -20.39
C TRP A 200 -2.96 -16.85 -19.27
N ALA A 201 -2.77 -17.25 -18.01
CA ALA A 201 -2.93 -16.36 -16.84
C ALA A 201 -2.09 -15.09 -16.99
N GLY A 202 -0.80 -15.23 -17.29
CA GLY A 202 0.10 -14.09 -17.45
C GLY A 202 -0.31 -13.14 -18.59
N TYR A 203 -0.81 -13.65 -19.72
CA TYR A 203 -1.33 -12.78 -20.78
C TYR A 203 -2.61 -12.05 -20.38
N MET A 204 -3.52 -12.73 -19.69
CA MET A 204 -4.75 -12.11 -19.19
C MET A 204 -4.44 -10.99 -18.18
N ASP A 205 -3.57 -11.27 -17.22
CA ASP A 205 -3.20 -10.32 -16.17
C ASP A 205 -2.52 -9.08 -16.76
N LEU A 206 -1.61 -9.24 -17.71
CA LEU A 206 -0.99 -8.11 -18.40
C LEU A 206 -2.02 -7.28 -19.18
N ALA A 207 -2.92 -7.94 -19.91
CA ALA A 207 -3.95 -7.23 -20.68
C ALA A 207 -4.93 -6.48 -19.78
N MET A 208 -5.29 -7.03 -18.62
CA MET A 208 -6.16 -6.36 -17.64
C MET A 208 -5.44 -5.21 -16.96
N ALA A 209 -4.20 -5.42 -16.53
CA ALA A 209 -3.36 -4.40 -15.89
C ALA A 209 -3.13 -3.19 -16.80
N GLU A 210 -2.88 -3.40 -18.08
CA GLU A 210 -2.76 -2.32 -19.05
C GLU A 210 -4.02 -1.44 -19.11
N ARG A 211 -5.21 -2.04 -18.94
CA ARG A 211 -6.47 -1.26 -18.90
C ARG A 211 -6.57 -0.41 -17.64
N TYR A 212 -6.08 -0.88 -16.50
CA TYR A 212 -5.98 -0.06 -15.30
C TYR A 212 -5.00 1.10 -15.51
N GLN A 213 -3.81 0.85 -16.03
CA GLN A 213 -2.81 1.88 -16.31
C GLN A 213 -3.31 2.97 -17.25
N ILE A 214 -3.91 2.61 -18.38
CA ILE A 214 -4.49 3.56 -19.34
C ILE A 214 -5.57 4.43 -18.69
N ASN A 215 -6.29 3.89 -17.73
CA ASN A 215 -7.30 4.63 -16.96
C ASN A 215 -6.74 5.30 -15.70
N GLN A 216 -5.41 5.47 -15.60
CA GLN A 216 -4.74 6.16 -14.50
C GLN A 216 -5.03 5.54 -13.12
N MET A 217 -5.12 4.23 -13.06
CA MET A 217 -5.31 3.47 -11.83
C MET A 217 -4.05 2.67 -11.50
N TRP A 218 -3.69 2.65 -10.23
CA TRP A 218 -2.75 1.66 -9.70
C TRP A 218 -3.43 0.30 -9.59
N PHE A 219 -2.63 -0.76 -9.52
CA PHE A 219 -3.15 -2.11 -9.33
C PHE A 219 -2.17 -2.95 -8.52
N GLY A 220 -2.67 -4.06 -7.96
CA GLY A 220 -1.88 -5.00 -7.18
C GLY A 220 -2.15 -6.43 -7.57
N TYR A 221 -1.15 -7.14 -8.10
CA TYR A 221 -1.27 -8.57 -8.37
C TYR A 221 -1.28 -9.38 -7.06
N ASN A 222 -2.17 -10.31 -6.95
CA ASN A 222 -2.36 -11.17 -5.77
C ASN A 222 -2.49 -12.64 -6.16
N TYR A 223 -1.98 -13.57 -5.35
CA TYR A 223 -1.15 -13.46 -4.15
C TYR A 223 0.18 -14.15 -4.36
N PHE A 224 1.29 -13.46 -4.07
CA PHE A 224 2.62 -14.06 -4.19
C PHE A 224 2.97 -14.84 -2.90
N PRO A 225 3.66 -15.99 -2.95
CA PRO A 225 4.04 -16.74 -4.17
C PRO A 225 2.91 -17.62 -4.73
N ALA A 226 1.88 -17.94 -3.94
CA ALA A 226 0.68 -18.69 -4.27
C ALA A 226 -0.37 -18.53 -3.17
N VAL A 227 -1.63 -18.84 -3.43
CA VAL A 227 -2.70 -18.85 -2.39
C VAL A 227 -2.67 -20.12 -1.57
N SER A 228 -2.34 -21.24 -2.19
CA SER A 228 -2.31 -22.55 -1.56
C SER A 228 -1.31 -23.46 -2.27
N LEU A 229 -0.71 -24.37 -1.54
CA LEU A 229 0.12 -25.43 -2.11
C LEU A 229 -0.68 -26.73 -2.31
N GLY A 230 -1.96 -26.77 -1.89
CA GLY A 230 -2.74 -28.01 -1.86
C GLY A 230 -2.06 -29.04 -0.94
N ASP A 231 -1.98 -30.28 -1.42
CA ASP A 231 -1.34 -31.40 -0.71
C ASP A 231 0.15 -31.57 -1.05
N VAL A 232 0.75 -30.58 -1.76
CA VAL A 232 2.16 -30.66 -2.18
C VAL A 232 3.07 -30.27 -1.03
N SER A 233 4.07 -31.11 -0.75
CA SER A 233 5.14 -30.86 0.21
C SER A 233 6.51 -30.99 -0.45
N PHE A 234 7.51 -30.33 0.10
CA PHE A 234 8.86 -30.27 -0.47
C PHE A 234 9.89 -30.62 0.61
N ASN A 235 10.97 -31.28 0.22
CA ASN A 235 12.07 -31.62 1.10
C ASN A 235 13.15 -30.52 1.16
N THR A 236 13.29 -29.73 0.09
CA THR A 236 14.30 -28.68 -0.01
C THR A 236 13.71 -27.38 -0.56
N ALA A 237 14.38 -26.26 -0.28
CA ALA A 237 14.02 -24.96 -0.83
C ALA A 237 14.08 -24.93 -2.36
N ASP A 238 15.09 -25.61 -2.96
CA ASP A 238 15.25 -25.67 -4.41
C ASP A 238 14.10 -26.45 -5.07
N GLU A 239 13.65 -27.54 -4.44
CA GLU A 239 12.47 -28.30 -4.91
C GLU A 239 11.21 -27.42 -4.86
N ALA A 240 10.96 -26.73 -3.75
CA ALA A 240 9.83 -25.84 -3.57
C ALA A 240 9.85 -24.68 -4.59
N LYS A 241 11.00 -24.02 -4.75
CA LYS A 241 11.18 -22.95 -5.72
C LYS A 241 11.03 -23.46 -7.17
N SER A 242 11.58 -24.61 -7.49
CA SER A 242 11.46 -25.22 -8.83
C SER A 242 10.01 -25.49 -9.19
N TYR A 243 9.25 -26.09 -8.26
CA TYR A 243 7.82 -26.34 -8.46
C TYR A 243 7.06 -25.02 -8.67
N LEU A 244 7.19 -24.07 -7.75
CA LEU A 244 6.45 -22.81 -7.82
C LEU A 244 6.86 -21.95 -9.02
N ASN A 245 8.14 -21.96 -9.41
CA ASN A 245 8.63 -21.27 -10.61
C ASN A 245 8.06 -21.81 -11.93
N ASN A 246 7.58 -23.05 -11.95
CA ASN A 246 6.93 -23.66 -13.09
C ASN A 246 5.38 -23.59 -13.01
N ASN A 247 4.83 -23.12 -11.89
CA ASN A 247 3.40 -22.97 -11.64
C ASN A 247 3.08 -21.50 -11.31
N ASP A 248 2.57 -21.19 -10.12
CA ASP A 248 2.09 -19.86 -9.76
C ASP A 248 3.13 -18.76 -9.97
N VAL A 249 4.38 -18.98 -9.57
CA VAL A 249 5.44 -17.99 -9.72
C VAL A 249 5.85 -17.75 -11.18
N ALA A 250 5.54 -18.68 -12.10
CA ALA A 250 5.73 -18.44 -13.53
C ALA A 250 4.91 -17.25 -14.04
N VAL A 251 3.70 -17.05 -13.51
CA VAL A 251 2.86 -15.88 -13.80
C VAL A 251 3.57 -14.63 -13.31
N PHE A 252 3.97 -14.58 -12.03
CA PHE A 252 4.66 -13.42 -11.45
C PHE A 252 5.97 -13.08 -12.15
N LYS A 253 6.77 -14.07 -12.55
CA LYS A 253 7.99 -13.84 -13.35
C LYS A 253 7.71 -13.08 -14.64
N ARG A 254 6.64 -13.47 -15.36
CA ARG A 254 6.20 -12.76 -16.57
C ARG A 254 5.76 -11.33 -16.25
N LEU A 255 4.96 -11.14 -15.19
CA LEU A 255 4.45 -9.84 -14.78
C LEU A 255 5.60 -8.91 -14.38
N ILE A 256 6.57 -9.39 -13.59
CA ILE A 256 7.76 -8.64 -13.17
C ILE A 256 8.59 -8.21 -14.39
N ALA A 257 8.77 -9.10 -15.35
CA ALA A 257 9.57 -8.83 -16.55
C ALA A 257 8.91 -7.82 -17.51
N GLN A 258 7.59 -7.68 -17.50
CA GLN A 258 6.85 -6.89 -18.51
C GLN A 258 6.10 -5.68 -17.93
N THR A 259 6.11 -5.48 -16.61
CA THR A 259 5.44 -4.37 -15.97
C THR A 259 6.45 -3.50 -15.21
N MET A 260 6.34 -2.18 -15.31
CA MET A 260 7.22 -1.27 -14.56
C MET A 260 6.94 -1.36 -13.07
N ALA A 261 7.96 -1.66 -12.27
CA ALA A 261 7.86 -1.98 -10.83
C ALA A 261 7.14 -0.91 -9.97
N ASN A 262 7.24 0.36 -10.33
CA ASN A 262 6.62 1.47 -9.60
C ASN A 262 5.23 1.87 -10.12
N THR A 263 4.57 1.03 -10.90
CA THR A 263 3.19 1.21 -11.35
C THR A 263 2.21 0.22 -10.72
N TYR A 264 2.72 -0.79 -10.02
CA TYR A 264 1.91 -1.83 -9.37
C TYR A 264 2.55 -2.29 -8.06
N MET A 265 1.78 -3.03 -7.27
CA MET A 265 2.26 -3.71 -6.07
C MET A 265 2.05 -5.22 -6.17
N LEU A 266 2.79 -5.98 -5.38
CA LEU A 266 2.54 -7.41 -5.17
C LEU A 266 1.95 -7.61 -3.79
N VAL A 267 0.84 -8.35 -3.72
CA VAL A 267 0.21 -8.72 -2.46
C VAL A 267 0.69 -10.11 -2.05
N MET A 268 1.23 -10.20 -0.85
CA MET A 268 1.73 -11.45 -0.28
C MET A 268 0.60 -12.28 0.31
N SER A 269 0.63 -13.57 0.08
CA SER A 269 -0.20 -14.53 0.83
C SER A 269 0.37 -14.82 2.22
N HIS A 270 -0.45 -15.42 3.07
CA HIS A 270 -0.05 -15.95 4.38
C HIS A 270 0.21 -17.47 4.34
N ILE A 271 0.67 -18.01 3.19
CA ILE A 271 1.05 -19.42 3.13
C ILE A 271 2.38 -19.65 3.85
N GLN A 272 2.52 -20.83 4.40
CA GLN A 272 3.81 -21.33 4.87
C GLN A 272 4.42 -22.26 3.83
N ILE A 273 5.72 -22.11 3.59
CA ILE A 273 6.52 -23.00 2.73
C ILE A 273 7.68 -23.53 3.58
N PRO A 274 7.47 -24.58 4.38
CA PRO A 274 8.45 -25.02 5.39
C PRO A 274 9.84 -25.32 4.82
N ALA A 275 9.90 -25.78 3.57
CA ALA A 275 11.17 -26.03 2.88
C ALA A 275 11.98 -24.77 2.60
N ILE A 276 11.36 -23.57 2.55
CA ILE A 276 12.03 -22.28 2.36
C ILE A 276 12.19 -21.55 3.69
N ASP A 277 11.12 -21.51 4.49
CA ASP A 277 11.10 -20.90 5.82
C ASP A 277 10.08 -21.65 6.68
N ASN A 278 10.57 -22.37 7.68
CA ASN A 278 9.73 -23.17 8.57
C ASN A 278 9.22 -22.41 9.80
N GLU A 279 9.66 -21.14 9.96
CA GLU A 279 9.30 -20.31 11.11
C GLU A 279 8.27 -19.25 10.75
N HIS A 280 8.28 -18.75 9.50
CA HIS A 280 7.47 -17.62 9.10
C HIS A 280 6.58 -17.93 7.89
N LEU A 281 5.42 -17.26 7.87
CA LEU A 281 4.57 -17.21 6.67
C LEU A 281 5.22 -16.33 5.58
N ALA A 282 4.88 -16.55 4.33
CA ALA A 282 5.48 -15.87 3.19
C ALA A 282 5.50 -14.32 3.34
N SER A 283 4.45 -13.72 3.91
CA SER A 283 4.35 -12.28 4.13
C SER A 283 5.26 -11.71 5.23
N ALA A 284 5.87 -12.58 6.06
CA ALA A 284 6.84 -12.22 7.09
C ALA A 284 8.17 -12.99 6.95
N SER A 285 8.40 -13.60 5.79
CA SER A 285 9.58 -14.43 5.51
C SER A 285 10.62 -13.64 4.72
N LYS A 286 11.79 -13.42 5.35
CA LYS A 286 12.93 -12.80 4.67
C LYS A 286 13.46 -13.66 3.50
N PRO A 287 13.61 -15.00 3.60
CA PRO A 287 13.96 -15.84 2.47
C PRO A 287 13.00 -15.70 1.27
N VAL A 288 11.69 -15.58 1.52
CA VAL A 288 10.72 -15.42 0.44
C VAL A 288 10.76 -14.01 -0.16
N ILE A 289 10.78 -12.96 0.68
CA ILE A 289 10.67 -11.58 0.19
C ILE A 289 12.02 -11.06 -0.31
N GLN A 290 13.08 -11.11 0.53
CA GLN A 290 14.35 -10.49 0.18
C GLN A 290 15.18 -11.36 -0.76
N ASP A 291 15.27 -12.67 -0.47
CA ASP A 291 16.18 -13.50 -1.25
C ASP A 291 15.52 -13.96 -2.55
N TRP A 292 14.30 -14.48 -2.49
CA TRP A 292 13.62 -14.97 -3.69
C TRP A 292 12.97 -13.85 -4.51
N LEU A 293 12.01 -13.09 -3.95
CA LEU A 293 11.26 -12.08 -4.73
C LEU A 293 12.14 -10.90 -5.18
N ARG A 294 12.94 -10.33 -4.25
CA ARG A 294 13.76 -9.15 -4.55
C ARG A 294 15.00 -9.49 -5.37
N LYS A 295 15.86 -10.44 -4.87
CA LYS A 295 17.15 -10.72 -5.47
C LYS A 295 17.06 -11.65 -6.67
N GLU A 296 16.34 -12.78 -6.56
CA GLU A 296 16.32 -13.77 -7.62
C GLU A 296 15.34 -13.39 -8.74
N LEU A 297 14.12 -12.89 -8.39
CA LEU A 297 13.11 -12.49 -9.36
C LEU A 297 13.22 -11.02 -9.81
N GLY A 298 14.01 -10.21 -9.11
CA GLY A 298 14.31 -8.83 -9.50
C GLY A 298 13.17 -7.83 -9.26
N TYR A 299 12.21 -8.12 -8.37
CA TYR A 299 11.12 -7.21 -8.10
C TYR A 299 11.51 -6.09 -7.13
N ASP A 300 11.42 -4.82 -7.56
CA ASP A 300 11.74 -3.64 -6.73
C ASP A 300 10.53 -2.72 -6.47
N GLY A 301 9.30 -3.18 -6.73
CA GLY A 301 8.07 -2.46 -6.40
C GLY A 301 7.60 -2.69 -4.96
N ILE A 302 6.40 -2.20 -4.64
CA ILE A 302 5.78 -2.34 -3.31
C ILE A 302 5.39 -3.79 -3.06
N VAL A 303 5.81 -4.31 -1.92
CA VAL A 303 5.31 -5.57 -1.35
C VAL A 303 4.31 -5.23 -0.26
N MET A 304 3.04 -5.61 -0.47
CA MET A 304 1.96 -5.44 0.50
C MET A 304 1.58 -6.79 1.10
N THR A 305 1.26 -6.84 2.39
CA THR A 305 0.67 -8.05 3.00
C THR A 305 -0.82 -8.17 2.62
N ASP A 306 -1.38 -9.37 2.58
CA ASP A 306 -2.83 -9.53 2.78
C ASP A 306 -3.18 -9.10 4.22
N ARG A 307 -4.44 -9.22 4.64
CA ARG A 307 -4.92 -8.79 5.96
C ARG A 307 -4.04 -9.36 7.07
N ILE A 308 -3.40 -8.46 7.81
CA ILE A 308 -2.37 -8.81 8.78
C ILE A 308 -2.92 -9.58 10.00
N ASP A 309 -4.18 -9.33 10.37
CA ASP A 309 -4.89 -10.04 11.43
C ASP A 309 -5.02 -11.54 11.13
N VAL A 310 -5.28 -11.90 9.87
CA VAL A 310 -5.36 -13.30 9.41
C VAL A 310 -3.99 -13.98 9.56
N GLY A 311 -2.91 -13.32 9.14
CA GLY A 311 -1.55 -13.87 9.29
C GLY A 311 -1.14 -14.04 10.75
N ALA A 312 -1.39 -13.03 11.58
CA ALA A 312 -1.09 -13.08 13.02
C ALA A 312 -1.85 -14.21 13.73
N LEU A 313 -3.15 -14.37 13.43
CA LEU A 313 -3.97 -15.44 13.98
C LEU A 313 -3.45 -16.83 13.59
N GLN A 314 -3.04 -17.00 12.33
CA GLN A 314 -2.53 -18.27 11.81
C GLN A 314 -1.29 -18.76 12.56
N VAL A 315 -0.42 -17.86 13.00
CA VAL A 315 0.80 -18.19 13.76
C VAL A 315 0.69 -17.92 15.27
N ASN A 316 -0.51 -17.62 15.75
CA ASN A 316 -0.80 -17.31 17.15
C ASN A 316 0.10 -16.20 17.73
N GLN A 317 0.30 -15.13 16.97
CA GLN A 317 1.07 -13.94 17.39
C GLN A 317 0.15 -12.75 17.60
N LYS A 318 0.63 -11.75 18.36
CA LYS A 318 -0.01 -10.43 18.41
C LYS A 318 0.10 -9.75 17.04
N ILE A 319 -0.96 -9.05 16.66
CA ILE A 319 -1.03 -8.41 15.34
C ILE A 319 0.08 -7.38 15.15
N GLY A 320 0.44 -6.62 16.20
CA GLY A 320 1.53 -5.66 16.18
C GLY A 320 2.90 -6.31 15.97
N ASP A 321 3.16 -7.43 16.65
CA ASP A 321 4.43 -8.16 16.53
C ASP A 321 4.58 -8.75 15.12
N TYR A 322 3.49 -9.31 14.58
CA TYR A 322 3.50 -9.84 13.22
C TYR A 322 3.66 -8.75 12.15
N ALA A 323 3.07 -7.57 12.36
CA ALA A 323 3.26 -6.41 11.50
C ALA A 323 4.74 -5.95 11.47
N VAL A 324 5.38 -5.88 12.63
CA VAL A 324 6.82 -5.57 12.73
C VAL A 324 7.65 -6.63 12.01
N ALA A 325 7.39 -7.93 12.23
CA ALA A 325 8.08 -9.01 11.55
C ALA A 325 7.95 -8.91 10.03
N SER A 326 6.75 -8.59 9.52
CA SER A 326 6.51 -8.42 8.08
C SER A 326 7.32 -7.27 7.48
N ILE A 327 7.39 -6.11 8.15
CA ILE A 327 8.22 -4.97 7.69
C ILE A 327 9.71 -5.32 7.72
N VAL A 328 10.18 -5.96 8.80
CA VAL A 328 11.59 -6.40 8.93
C VAL A 328 11.95 -7.41 7.83
N ALA A 329 11.03 -8.32 7.50
CA ALA A 329 11.22 -9.31 6.43
C ALA A 329 11.27 -8.69 5.03
N GLY A 330 10.74 -7.47 4.83
CA GLY A 330 10.82 -6.76 3.54
C GLY A 330 9.50 -6.35 2.92
N SER A 331 8.35 -6.58 3.60
CA SER A 331 7.08 -5.99 3.23
C SER A 331 7.12 -4.47 3.42
N ASP A 332 6.53 -3.71 2.51
CA ASP A 332 6.55 -2.24 2.53
C ASP A 332 5.25 -1.66 3.04
N LEU A 333 4.14 -2.37 2.88
CA LEU A 333 2.79 -1.92 3.18
C LEU A 333 2.01 -3.02 3.90
N ILE A 334 1.40 -2.68 5.03
CA ILE A 334 0.62 -3.60 5.86
C ILE A 334 -0.87 -3.29 5.69
N LEU A 335 -1.68 -4.30 5.33
CA LEU A 335 -3.13 -4.17 5.31
C LEU A 335 -3.70 -4.55 6.68
N VAL A 336 -4.28 -3.58 7.39
CA VAL A 336 -4.91 -3.74 8.70
C VAL A 336 -6.43 -3.71 8.52
N ASP A 337 -7.13 -4.61 9.20
CA ASP A 337 -8.59 -4.63 9.17
C ASP A 337 -9.24 -3.38 9.82
N ALA A 338 -10.58 -3.32 9.78
CA ALA A 338 -11.32 -2.13 10.23
C ALA A 338 -11.41 -1.97 11.76
N ASP A 339 -10.85 -2.91 12.53
CA ASP A 339 -10.85 -2.81 13.99
C ASP A 339 -9.87 -1.72 14.47
N THR A 340 -10.40 -0.70 15.12
CA THR A 340 -9.61 0.43 15.65
C THR A 340 -8.57 -0.01 16.67
N VAL A 341 -8.85 -1.07 17.45
CA VAL A 341 -7.88 -1.65 18.41
C VAL A 341 -6.69 -2.22 17.67
N HIS A 342 -6.92 -2.95 16.57
CA HIS A 342 -5.86 -3.48 15.72
C HIS A 342 -5.06 -2.38 15.05
N ILE A 343 -5.72 -1.35 14.52
CA ILE A 343 -5.05 -0.19 13.91
C ILE A 343 -4.12 0.49 14.92
N ASP A 344 -4.60 0.74 16.15
CA ASP A 344 -3.79 1.34 17.22
C ASP A 344 -2.62 0.45 17.66
N GLU A 345 -2.86 -0.86 17.79
CA GLU A 345 -1.82 -1.83 18.15
C GLU A 345 -0.71 -1.88 17.09
N VAL A 346 -1.06 -2.01 15.81
CA VAL A 346 -0.10 -2.06 14.70
C VAL A 346 0.69 -0.77 14.63
N HIS A 347 0.03 0.40 14.66
CA HIS A 347 0.73 1.69 14.62
C HIS A 347 1.70 1.85 15.77
N ARG A 348 1.28 1.53 17.02
CA ARG A 348 2.13 1.60 18.22
C ARG A 348 3.33 0.66 18.10
N ALA A 349 3.12 -0.58 17.66
CA ALA A 349 4.20 -1.56 17.50
C ALA A 349 5.23 -1.11 16.45
N LEU A 350 4.77 -0.63 15.29
CA LEU A 350 5.65 -0.09 14.26
C LEU A 350 6.43 1.14 14.74
N THR A 351 5.77 2.08 15.42
CA THR A 351 6.41 3.28 15.99
C THR A 351 7.50 2.90 17.00
N GLN A 352 7.19 1.95 17.89
CA GLN A 352 8.15 1.46 18.87
C GLN A 352 9.32 0.73 18.22
N ALA A 353 9.06 -0.11 17.19
CA ALA A 353 10.07 -0.84 16.47
C ALA A 353 11.04 0.09 15.70
N VAL A 354 10.54 1.22 15.18
CA VAL A 354 11.38 2.25 14.58
C VAL A 354 12.18 3.00 15.65
N ALA A 355 11.57 3.33 16.79
CA ALA A 355 12.24 4.05 17.88
C ALA A 355 13.39 3.26 18.52
N ASN A 356 13.24 1.93 18.66
CA ASN A 356 14.26 1.05 19.24
C ASN A 356 15.24 0.45 18.21
N GLY A 357 15.09 0.75 16.90
CA GLY A 357 15.95 0.30 15.83
C GLY A 357 15.69 -1.12 15.31
N THR A 358 14.64 -1.82 15.78
CA THR A 358 14.19 -3.11 15.21
C THR A 358 13.83 -2.95 13.73
N ILE A 359 13.11 -1.87 13.38
CA ILE A 359 12.98 -1.39 12.01
C ILE A 359 13.99 -0.25 11.86
N THR A 360 15.05 -0.48 11.08
CA THR A 360 16.07 0.56 10.89
C THR A 360 15.52 1.74 10.07
N ASN A 361 16.16 2.91 10.20
CA ASN A 361 15.77 4.08 9.40
C ASN A 361 15.92 3.82 7.88
N GLU A 362 16.91 3.02 7.49
CA GLU A 362 17.12 2.60 6.10
C GLU A 362 15.93 1.79 5.62
N ARG A 363 15.50 0.77 6.40
CA ARG A 363 14.36 -0.08 6.04
C ARG A 363 13.05 0.72 5.95
N LEU A 364 12.82 1.63 6.91
CA LEU A 364 11.68 2.54 6.90
C LEU A 364 11.69 3.43 5.64
N ASN A 365 12.83 4.06 5.36
CA ASN A 365 12.97 4.93 4.20
C ASN A 365 12.83 4.18 2.86
N GLU A 366 13.32 2.94 2.77
CA GLU A 366 13.14 2.09 1.59
C GLU A 366 11.66 1.82 1.31
N ALA A 367 10.89 1.41 2.34
CA ALA A 367 9.46 1.15 2.20
C ALA A 367 8.71 2.40 1.74
N VAL A 368 8.90 3.51 2.46
CA VAL A 368 8.23 4.78 2.14
C VAL A 368 8.65 5.30 0.77
N LYS A 369 9.92 5.13 0.37
CA LYS A 369 10.40 5.52 -0.95
C LYS A 369 9.66 4.77 -2.07
N ARG A 370 9.45 3.43 -1.95
CA ARG A 370 8.67 2.65 -2.91
C ARG A 370 7.22 3.12 -2.97
N ILE A 371 6.59 3.35 -1.82
CA ILE A 371 5.22 3.85 -1.72
C ILE A 371 5.07 5.22 -2.39
N LEU A 372 5.97 6.16 -2.10
CA LEU A 372 5.97 7.49 -2.71
C LEU A 372 6.26 7.44 -4.20
N SER A 373 7.19 6.57 -4.64
CA SER A 373 7.51 6.39 -6.06
C SER A 373 6.28 5.99 -6.86
N MET A 374 5.49 5.04 -6.37
CA MET A 374 4.25 4.63 -7.01
C MET A 374 3.21 5.76 -7.00
N LYS A 375 3.02 6.44 -5.86
CA LYS A 375 2.05 7.54 -5.72
C LYS A 375 2.37 8.74 -6.61
N MET A 376 3.65 9.03 -6.82
CA MET A 376 4.09 10.17 -7.64
C MET A 376 4.19 9.86 -9.14
N GLN A 377 4.11 8.58 -9.53
CA GLN A 377 4.17 8.16 -10.93
C GLN A 377 2.88 8.50 -11.69
N ILE A 378 1.75 8.37 -11.05
CA ILE A 378 0.45 8.71 -11.63
C ILE A 378 0.02 10.08 -11.05
N GLN A 379 0.06 11.11 -11.88
CA GLN A 379 -0.61 12.37 -11.55
C GLN A 379 -2.11 12.15 -11.74
N ILE A 380 -2.83 11.90 -10.65
CA ILE A 380 -4.29 11.91 -10.69
C ILE A 380 -4.69 13.34 -11.01
N GLN A 381 -5.20 13.57 -12.20
CA GLN A 381 -5.83 14.85 -12.55
C GLN A 381 -7.03 15.01 -11.61
N GLN A 382 -6.90 15.93 -10.65
CA GLN A 382 -7.97 16.36 -9.74
C GLN A 382 -8.95 17.25 -10.45
#